data_3c4f7fb127c4b4482a77d6ee7dacdc9d
#
_entry.id   3c4f7fb127c4b4482a77d6ee7dacdc9d
#
_cell.length_a   1.000
_cell.length_b   1.000
_cell.length_c   1.000
_cell.angle_alpha   90.00
_cell.angle_beta   90.00
_cell.angle_gamma   90.00
#
_symmetry.space_group_name_H-M   'P 1'
#
loop_
_entity.id
_entity.type
_entity.pdbx_description
1 polymer ?
#
loop_
_entity_poly.entity_id
_entity_poly.type
_entity_poly.pdbx_seq_one_letter_code
_entity_poly.pdbx_strand_id
1 'polypeptide(L)'
;DITAANGIIHVIDSVIPPVEKGLMDLLEENEKFSTLVEMLKFTGLDSAVASSTNFTIFAPVNSAWKNEKYTSLLANKTDRNRDILYGILSRHVIVGKHVSENCVPYEKLRTIIDAPIYLERDGDMKTISNIEISETDNEGFNGLINTISKVIPDQMELPEADISLVDAIEFVQETLDNAAPIYANGDFLKCWRYYEKRGYEFLSKYETKINSSSTLRSEFKRSIIDNQPVVQFAAESWKRRNTFRNVLRFLEVQE
;
A
#
# COMPACT_ATOMS: atom_id res chain seq x y z
N ASP A 1 -12.84 -15.24 -34.57
CA ASP A 1 -11.42 -14.89 -34.47
C ASP A 1 -10.71 -15.19 -35.80
N ILE A 2 -9.89 -14.27 -36.28
CA ILE A 2 -9.09 -14.43 -37.49
C ILE A 2 -7.60 -14.39 -37.05
N THR A 3 -6.90 -15.48 -37.29
CA THR A 3 -5.48 -15.57 -36.95
C THR A 3 -4.62 -14.95 -38.05
N ALA A 4 -3.75 -14.03 -37.69
CA ALA A 4 -2.72 -13.42 -38.55
C ALA A 4 -1.33 -13.81 -38.07
N ALA A 5 -0.31 -13.59 -38.90
CA ALA A 5 1.07 -13.95 -38.57
C ALA A 5 1.64 -13.22 -37.33
N ASN A 6 1.08 -12.05 -36.98
CA ASN A 6 1.54 -11.16 -35.92
C ASN A 6 0.47 -10.90 -34.82
N GLY A 7 -0.67 -11.65 -34.82
CA GLY A 7 -1.71 -11.46 -33.82
C GLY A 7 -3.04 -12.15 -34.18
N ILE A 8 -4.06 -11.82 -33.41
CA ILE A 8 -5.44 -12.30 -33.59
C ILE A 8 -6.36 -11.12 -33.74
N ILE A 9 -7.30 -11.19 -34.70
CA ILE A 9 -8.37 -10.20 -34.90
C ILE A 9 -9.66 -10.82 -34.34
N HIS A 10 -10.23 -10.18 -33.32
CA HIS A 10 -11.53 -10.53 -32.78
C HIS A 10 -12.61 -9.75 -33.54
N VAL A 11 -13.57 -10.48 -34.11
CA VAL A 11 -14.74 -9.86 -34.77
C VAL A 11 -15.79 -9.61 -33.69
N ILE A 12 -16.21 -8.37 -33.59
CA ILE A 12 -17.26 -7.92 -32.66
C ILE A 12 -18.45 -7.40 -33.46
N ASP A 13 -19.63 -7.46 -32.89
CA ASP A 13 -20.89 -7.07 -33.51
C ASP A 13 -21.31 -5.62 -33.23
N SER A 14 -20.64 -4.98 -32.27
CA SER A 14 -20.90 -3.61 -31.87
C SER A 14 -19.61 -2.87 -31.54
N VAL A 15 -19.67 -1.53 -31.62
CA VAL A 15 -18.53 -0.66 -31.24
C VAL A 15 -18.37 -0.67 -29.73
N ILE A 16 -17.14 -0.83 -29.23
CA ILE A 16 -16.80 -0.66 -27.82
C ILE A 16 -16.89 0.84 -27.49
N PRO A 17 -17.85 1.29 -26.65
CA PRO A 17 -17.94 2.70 -26.28
C PRO A 17 -16.72 3.14 -25.49
N PRO A 18 -16.24 4.39 -25.65
CA PRO A 18 -15.20 4.93 -24.79
C PRO A 18 -15.71 5.10 -23.35
N VAL A 19 -14.81 5.04 -22.38
CA VAL A 19 -15.10 5.46 -21.01
C VAL A 19 -15.17 7.00 -21.00
N GLU A 20 -16.36 7.56 -20.80
CA GLU A 20 -16.61 9.01 -20.89
C GLU A 20 -16.34 9.77 -19.59
N LYS A 21 -16.44 9.08 -18.44
CA LYS A 21 -16.34 9.68 -17.11
C LYS A 21 -14.93 9.56 -16.54
N GLY A 22 -14.47 10.66 -15.94
CA GLY A 22 -13.24 10.67 -15.17
C GLY A 22 -13.44 10.20 -13.73
N LEU A 23 -12.33 10.05 -13.00
CA LEU A 23 -12.37 9.62 -11.60
C LEU A 23 -13.19 10.58 -10.71
N MET A 24 -13.06 11.89 -10.94
CA MET A 24 -13.85 12.87 -10.17
C MET A 24 -15.35 12.77 -10.46
N ASP A 25 -15.73 12.56 -11.72
CA ASP A 25 -17.14 12.41 -12.10
C ASP A 25 -17.75 11.17 -11.41
N LEU A 26 -17.02 10.05 -11.41
CA LEU A 26 -17.44 8.80 -10.78
C LEU A 26 -17.56 8.94 -9.25
N LEU A 27 -16.66 9.69 -8.61
CA LEU A 27 -16.74 9.96 -7.18
C LEU A 27 -17.92 10.87 -6.84
N GLU A 28 -18.18 11.92 -7.63
CA GLU A 28 -19.24 12.88 -7.41
C GLU A 28 -20.65 12.29 -7.61
N GLU A 29 -20.80 11.40 -8.57
CA GLU A 29 -22.08 10.72 -8.83
C GLU A 29 -22.46 9.69 -7.78
N ASN A 30 -21.52 9.24 -6.95
CA ASN A 30 -21.76 8.20 -5.97
C ASN A 30 -21.82 8.78 -4.55
N GLU A 31 -23.03 8.86 -3.99
CA GLU A 31 -23.28 9.43 -2.68
C GLU A 31 -22.44 8.81 -1.56
N LYS A 32 -21.97 7.54 -1.70
CA LYS A 32 -21.12 6.90 -0.70
C LYS A 32 -19.76 7.56 -0.52
N PHE A 33 -19.34 8.42 -1.46
CA PHE A 33 -18.07 9.14 -1.45
C PHE A 33 -18.22 10.65 -1.18
N SER A 34 -19.38 11.14 -0.83
CA SER A 34 -19.65 12.58 -0.66
C SER A 34 -18.67 13.26 0.31
N THR A 35 -18.30 12.59 1.41
CA THR A 35 -17.29 13.09 2.36
C THR A 35 -15.90 13.15 1.74
N LEU A 36 -15.49 12.14 0.98
CA LEU A 36 -14.21 12.12 0.25
C LEU A 36 -14.15 13.26 -0.77
N VAL A 37 -15.21 13.45 -1.56
CA VAL A 37 -15.31 14.54 -2.56
C VAL A 37 -15.19 15.91 -1.89
N GLU A 38 -15.86 16.13 -0.77
CA GLU A 38 -15.74 17.39 -0.02
C GLU A 38 -14.29 17.65 0.40
N MET A 39 -13.61 16.63 0.92
CA MET A 39 -12.22 16.75 1.34
C MET A 39 -11.26 16.97 0.16
N LEU A 40 -11.46 16.28 -0.97
CA LEU A 40 -10.65 16.48 -2.18
C LEU A 40 -10.76 17.93 -2.66
N LYS A 41 -11.99 18.49 -2.72
CA LYS A 41 -12.22 19.89 -3.09
C LYS A 41 -11.61 20.87 -2.08
N PHE A 42 -11.74 20.60 -0.79
CA PHE A 42 -11.16 21.47 0.25
C PHE A 42 -9.63 21.51 0.21
N THR A 43 -8.99 20.40 -0.11
CA THR A 43 -7.52 20.30 -0.20
C THR A 43 -6.96 20.72 -1.57
N GLY A 44 -7.82 20.87 -2.61
CA GLY A 44 -7.40 21.17 -3.98
C GLY A 44 -6.87 19.95 -4.74
N LEU A 45 -6.99 18.74 -4.17
CA LEU A 45 -6.60 17.50 -4.84
C LEU A 45 -7.57 17.10 -5.96
N ASP A 46 -8.80 17.58 -5.95
CA ASP A 46 -9.80 17.37 -7.01
C ASP A 46 -9.26 17.72 -8.39
N SER A 47 -8.60 18.86 -8.51
CA SER A 47 -8.00 19.31 -9.77
C SER A 47 -6.87 18.39 -10.24
N ALA A 48 -6.04 17.89 -9.30
CA ALA A 48 -4.98 16.94 -9.62
C ALA A 48 -5.54 15.58 -10.06
N VAL A 49 -6.59 15.11 -9.39
CA VAL A 49 -7.29 13.87 -9.77
C VAL A 49 -7.97 13.99 -11.11
N ALA A 50 -8.66 15.12 -11.39
CA ALA A 50 -9.34 15.35 -12.66
C ALA A 50 -8.38 15.46 -13.85
N SER A 51 -7.21 16.10 -13.66
CA SER A 51 -6.23 16.33 -14.73
C SER A 51 -5.24 15.18 -14.93
N SER A 52 -5.21 14.20 -14.03
CA SER A 52 -4.31 13.04 -14.15
C SER A 52 -4.71 12.13 -15.30
N THR A 53 -3.76 11.40 -15.84
CA THR A 53 -3.99 10.44 -16.92
C THR A 53 -3.88 8.98 -16.48
N ASN A 54 -3.45 8.73 -15.25
CA ASN A 54 -3.17 7.36 -14.80
C ASN A 54 -3.05 7.28 -13.27
N PHE A 55 -4.19 7.39 -12.57
CA PHE A 55 -4.24 7.22 -11.12
C PHE A 55 -5.08 6.00 -10.72
N THR A 56 -4.73 5.42 -9.57
CA THR A 56 -5.60 4.49 -8.85
C THR A 56 -5.96 5.13 -7.50
N ILE A 57 -7.25 5.26 -7.22
CA ILE A 57 -7.76 5.83 -5.99
C ILE A 57 -8.34 4.72 -5.12
N PHE A 58 -7.84 4.57 -3.90
CA PHE A 58 -8.48 3.79 -2.86
C PHE A 58 -9.44 4.69 -2.11
N ALA A 59 -10.72 4.62 -2.46
CA ALA A 59 -11.76 5.55 -2.01
C ALA A 59 -12.47 5.05 -0.74
N PRO A 60 -12.24 5.69 0.43
CA PRO A 60 -12.96 5.35 1.64
C PRO A 60 -14.42 5.80 1.55
N VAL A 61 -15.34 4.92 1.94
CA VAL A 61 -16.76 5.25 2.05
C VAL A 61 -17.03 6.25 3.18
N ASN A 62 -18.16 6.94 3.15
CA ASN A 62 -18.53 7.94 4.15
C ASN A 62 -18.43 7.44 5.60
N SER A 63 -18.75 6.16 5.85
CA SER A 63 -18.64 5.56 7.19
C SER A 63 -17.22 5.49 7.72
N ALA A 64 -16.22 5.43 6.84
CA ALA A 64 -14.80 5.39 7.22
C ALA A 64 -14.32 6.68 7.89
N TRP A 65 -15.01 7.80 7.63
CA TRP A 65 -14.67 9.14 8.11
C TRP A 65 -15.36 9.53 9.41
N LYS A 66 -16.19 8.65 10.00
CA LYS A 66 -16.96 8.93 11.23
C LYS A 66 -16.12 8.96 12.51
N ASN A 67 -14.81 8.74 12.43
CA ASN A 67 -13.93 8.88 13.58
C ASN A 67 -13.84 10.35 14.00
N GLU A 68 -13.78 10.61 15.32
CA GLU A 68 -13.69 11.94 15.92
C GLU A 68 -12.52 12.77 15.37
N LYS A 69 -11.39 12.15 15.10
CA LYS A 69 -10.22 12.78 14.46
C LYS A 69 -10.59 13.42 13.10
N TYR A 70 -11.28 12.68 12.24
CA TYR A 70 -11.61 13.17 10.89
C TYR A 70 -12.76 14.17 10.91
N THR A 71 -13.77 13.94 11.75
CA THR A 71 -14.91 14.85 11.89
C THR A 71 -14.49 16.22 12.42
N SER A 72 -13.53 16.27 13.35
CA SER A 72 -12.97 17.52 13.87
C SER A 72 -12.15 18.29 12.83
N LEU A 73 -11.39 17.58 11.98
CA LEU A 73 -10.64 18.18 10.87
C LEU A 73 -11.57 18.79 9.81
N LEU A 74 -12.70 18.14 9.53
CA LEU A 74 -13.71 18.63 8.59
C LEU A 74 -14.52 19.81 9.13
N ALA A 75 -14.84 19.78 10.43
CA ALA A 75 -15.62 20.85 11.06
C ALA A 75 -14.89 22.21 11.08
N ASN A 76 -13.57 22.19 11.15
CA ASN A 76 -12.73 23.38 11.22
C ASN A 76 -11.87 23.52 9.95
N LYS A 77 -12.36 24.25 8.94
CA LYS A 77 -11.67 24.46 7.66
C LYS A 77 -10.52 25.48 7.77
N THR A 78 -9.49 25.17 8.54
CA THR A 78 -8.25 25.95 8.66
C THR A 78 -7.18 25.49 7.67
N ASP A 79 -6.19 26.33 7.35
CA ASP A 79 -5.06 25.95 6.50
C ASP A 79 -4.30 24.75 7.07
N ARG A 80 -4.10 24.72 8.39
CA ARG A 80 -3.46 23.59 9.07
C ARG A 80 -4.25 22.28 8.86
N ASN A 81 -5.57 22.31 9.00
CA ASN A 81 -6.40 21.12 8.80
C ASN A 81 -6.43 20.70 7.33
N ARG A 82 -6.37 21.67 6.40
CA ARG A 82 -6.21 21.40 4.97
C ARG A 82 -4.93 20.63 4.69
N ASP A 83 -3.80 21.05 5.27
CA ASP A 83 -2.51 20.38 5.06
C ASP A 83 -2.50 18.95 5.65
N ILE A 84 -3.11 18.76 6.81
CA ILE A 84 -3.27 17.43 7.42
C ILE A 84 -4.14 16.53 6.53
N LEU A 85 -5.29 17.03 6.07
CA LEU A 85 -6.19 16.28 5.17
C LEU A 85 -5.53 15.99 3.83
N TYR A 86 -4.76 16.94 3.28
CA TYR A 86 -3.97 16.72 2.07
C TYR A 86 -3.01 15.54 2.24
N GLY A 87 -2.27 15.46 3.35
CA GLY A 87 -1.38 14.34 3.65
C GLY A 87 -2.12 13.01 3.77
N ILE A 88 -3.30 13.00 4.41
CA ILE A 88 -4.14 11.80 4.52
C ILE A 88 -4.65 11.37 3.14
N LEU A 89 -5.27 12.27 2.37
CA LEU A 89 -5.84 11.97 1.06
C LEU A 89 -4.79 11.53 0.05
N SER A 90 -3.61 12.15 0.08
CA SER A 90 -2.50 11.81 -0.79
C SER A 90 -2.02 10.36 -0.65
N ARG A 91 -2.28 9.71 0.50
CA ARG A 91 -1.99 8.28 0.70
C ARG A 91 -2.99 7.35 0.02
N HIS A 92 -4.16 7.87 -0.35
CA HIS A 92 -5.20 7.13 -1.04
C HIS A 92 -5.07 7.20 -2.56
N VAL A 93 -4.18 8.04 -3.07
CA VAL A 93 -3.96 8.25 -4.51
C VAL A 93 -2.61 7.67 -4.91
N ILE A 94 -2.66 6.72 -5.84
CA ILE A 94 -1.51 5.99 -6.34
C ILE A 94 -1.22 6.41 -7.77
N VAL A 95 0.06 6.56 -8.10
CA VAL A 95 0.50 6.78 -9.47
C VAL A 95 0.50 5.45 -10.21
N GLY A 96 -0.20 5.40 -11.32
CA GLY A 96 -0.35 4.19 -12.13
C GLY A 96 -1.75 3.58 -12.07
N LYS A 97 -2.09 2.85 -13.12
CA LYS A 97 -3.33 2.07 -13.21
C LYS A 97 -3.03 0.65 -12.72
N HIS A 98 -3.38 0.38 -11.47
CA HIS A 98 -3.16 -0.92 -10.84
C HIS A 98 -4.45 -1.72 -10.84
N VAL A 99 -4.62 -2.57 -11.87
CA VAL A 99 -5.77 -3.46 -12.01
C VAL A 99 -5.65 -4.60 -11.00
N SER A 100 -6.68 -4.79 -10.18
CA SER A 100 -6.66 -5.74 -9.07
C SER A 100 -6.46 -7.20 -9.50
N GLU A 101 -6.85 -7.57 -10.71
CA GLU A 101 -6.69 -8.92 -11.25
C GLU A 101 -5.23 -9.26 -11.58
N ASN A 102 -4.44 -8.25 -11.92
CA ASN A 102 -3.02 -8.40 -12.28
C ASN A 102 -2.08 -8.26 -11.07
N CYS A 103 -2.64 -7.99 -9.88
CA CYS A 103 -1.83 -7.85 -8.69
C CYS A 103 -1.19 -9.19 -8.31
N VAL A 104 0.11 -9.15 -8.11
CA VAL A 104 0.84 -10.23 -7.47
C VAL A 104 0.35 -10.39 -6.02
N PRO A 105 0.52 -11.55 -5.39
CA PRO A 105 0.04 -11.81 -4.02
C PRO A 105 0.41 -10.74 -3.00
N TYR A 106 1.44 -9.97 -3.28
CA TYR A 106 1.87 -8.82 -2.48
C TYR A 106 2.54 -7.79 -3.37
N GLU A 107 1.99 -6.59 -3.45
CA GLU A 107 2.51 -5.50 -4.28
C GLU A 107 2.69 -4.22 -3.47
N LYS A 108 3.90 -3.66 -3.57
CA LYS A 108 4.21 -2.35 -3.01
C LYS A 108 3.85 -1.26 -4.01
N LEU A 109 2.94 -0.41 -3.64
CA LEU A 109 2.50 0.73 -4.43
C LEU A 109 3.08 2.03 -3.86
N ARG A 110 3.25 3.02 -4.73
CA ARG A 110 3.68 4.36 -4.34
C ARG A 110 2.54 5.34 -4.45
N THR A 111 2.30 6.04 -3.36
CA THR A 111 1.34 7.15 -3.34
C THR A 111 1.93 8.40 -3.99
N ILE A 112 1.10 9.40 -4.28
CA ILE A 112 1.56 10.67 -4.85
C ILE A 112 2.53 11.45 -3.95
N ILE A 113 2.62 11.12 -2.67
CA ILE A 113 3.60 11.66 -1.71
C ILE A 113 4.77 10.71 -1.46
N ASP A 114 4.98 9.74 -2.35
CA ASP A 114 6.02 8.69 -2.27
C ASP A 114 5.98 7.83 -0.99
N ALA A 115 4.85 7.84 -0.28
CA ALA A 115 4.63 6.93 0.85
C ALA A 115 4.29 5.53 0.35
N PRO A 116 4.94 4.47 0.86
CA PRO A 116 4.62 3.11 0.45
C PRO A 116 3.30 2.66 1.07
N ILE A 117 2.48 2.00 0.27
CA ILE A 117 1.34 1.22 0.71
C ILE A 117 1.40 -0.17 0.07
N TYR A 118 0.70 -1.12 0.67
CA TYR A 118 0.81 -2.52 0.26
C TYR A 118 -0.55 -3.05 -0.14
N LEU A 119 -0.63 -3.53 -1.39
CA LEU A 119 -1.76 -4.27 -1.91
C LEU A 119 -1.48 -5.77 -1.71
N GLU A 120 -2.39 -6.45 -1.04
CA GLU A 120 -2.25 -7.86 -0.71
C GLU A 120 -3.44 -8.63 -1.28
N ARG A 121 -3.15 -9.84 -1.76
CA ARG A 121 -4.17 -10.76 -2.25
C ARG A 121 -3.99 -12.12 -1.58
N ASP A 122 -5.04 -12.60 -0.93
CA ASP A 122 -5.14 -13.95 -0.40
C ASP A 122 -6.39 -14.62 -0.97
N GLY A 123 -6.20 -15.48 -1.97
CA GLY A 123 -7.29 -16.03 -2.76
C GLY A 123 -8.08 -14.91 -3.48
N ASP A 124 -9.36 -14.80 -3.15
CA ASP A 124 -10.26 -13.78 -3.69
C ASP A 124 -10.28 -12.50 -2.84
N MET A 125 -9.77 -12.56 -1.60
CA MET A 125 -9.71 -11.40 -0.73
C MET A 125 -8.56 -10.49 -1.13
N LYS A 126 -8.86 -9.19 -1.29
CA LYS A 126 -7.90 -8.15 -1.61
C LYS A 126 -7.91 -7.11 -0.51
N THR A 127 -6.73 -6.75 -0.04
CA THR A 127 -6.57 -5.72 1.00
C THR A 127 -5.53 -4.70 0.58
N ILE A 128 -5.71 -3.46 1.01
CA ILE A 128 -4.71 -2.40 0.92
C ILE A 128 -4.30 -1.99 2.33
N SER A 129 -3.04 -2.20 2.69
CA SER A 129 -2.55 -1.93 4.05
C SER A 129 -3.45 -2.54 5.15
N ASN A 130 -3.82 -3.82 5.00
CA ASN A 130 -4.75 -4.58 5.85
C ASN A 130 -6.20 -4.04 5.88
N ILE A 131 -6.60 -3.20 4.93
CA ILE A 131 -7.96 -2.72 4.77
C ILE A 131 -8.59 -3.46 3.59
N GLU A 132 -9.73 -4.09 3.81
CA GLU A 132 -10.47 -4.79 2.78
C GLU A 132 -10.92 -3.85 1.66
N ILE A 133 -10.73 -4.30 0.41
CA ILE A 133 -11.23 -3.64 -0.79
C ILE A 133 -12.57 -4.30 -1.13
N SER A 134 -13.65 -3.56 -0.98
CA SER A 134 -15.02 -4.08 -1.16
C SER A 134 -15.48 -4.07 -2.61
N GLU A 135 -15.02 -3.11 -3.40
CA GLU A 135 -15.28 -3.02 -4.84
C GLU A 135 -14.00 -2.64 -5.54
N THR A 136 -13.68 -3.34 -6.63
CA THR A 136 -12.44 -3.16 -7.38
C THR A 136 -12.69 -2.64 -8.78
N ASP A 137 -11.69 -1.90 -9.29
CA ASP A 137 -11.53 -1.60 -10.70
C ASP A 137 -12.71 -0.86 -11.35
N ASN A 138 -13.37 0.05 -10.60
CA ASN A 138 -14.33 0.98 -11.20
C ASN A 138 -13.56 1.96 -12.10
N GLU A 139 -13.69 1.79 -13.42
CA GLU A 139 -12.84 2.43 -14.41
C GLU A 139 -13.37 3.79 -14.83
N GLY A 140 -12.53 4.82 -14.68
CA GLY A 140 -12.65 6.12 -15.34
C GLY A 140 -11.66 6.24 -16.50
N PHE A 141 -11.88 7.17 -17.45
CA PHE A 141 -10.96 7.36 -18.58
C PHE A 141 -9.53 7.71 -18.12
N ASN A 142 -9.37 8.24 -16.92
CA ASN A 142 -8.10 8.69 -16.37
C ASN A 142 -7.60 7.85 -15.18
N GLY A 143 -8.19 6.66 -14.90
CA GLY A 143 -7.70 5.77 -13.87
C GLY A 143 -8.73 4.79 -13.32
N LEU A 144 -8.49 4.32 -12.09
CA LEU A 144 -9.31 3.32 -11.39
C LEU A 144 -9.72 3.81 -10.00
N ILE A 145 -10.91 3.40 -9.55
CA ILE A 145 -11.38 3.58 -8.17
C ILE A 145 -11.59 2.20 -7.54
N ASN A 146 -10.94 1.99 -6.41
CA ASN A 146 -11.14 0.85 -5.53
C ASN A 146 -11.79 1.32 -4.23
N THR A 147 -12.92 0.73 -3.84
CA THR A 147 -13.66 1.11 -2.64
C THR A 147 -13.09 0.43 -1.41
N ILE A 148 -12.82 1.19 -0.36
CA ILE A 148 -12.32 0.68 0.92
C ILE A 148 -13.20 1.08 2.09
N SER A 149 -13.23 0.23 3.13
CA SER A 149 -14.09 0.40 4.32
C SER A 149 -13.51 1.30 5.40
N LYS A 150 -12.20 1.60 5.34
CA LYS A 150 -11.49 2.43 6.33
C LYS A 150 -10.55 3.40 5.63
N VAL A 151 -10.18 4.48 6.33
CA VAL A 151 -9.14 5.42 5.88
C VAL A 151 -7.77 4.77 6.05
N ILE A 152 -6.90 4.90 5.04
CA ILE A 152 -5.50 4.46 5.15
C ILE A 152 -4.82 5.35 6.19
N PRO A 153 -4.30 4.80 7.30
CA PRO A 153 -3.77 5.59 8.40
C PRO A 153 -2.51 6.35 8.01
N ASP A 154 -2.31 7.51 8.65
CA ASP A 154 -1.15 8.39 8.44
C ASP A 154 0.16 7.77 8.94
N GLN A 155 0.06 7.05 10.02
CA GLN A 155 1.03 6.06 10.50
C GLN A 155 0.23 4.79 10.74
N MET A 156 0.85 3.62 10.56
CA MET A 156 0.27 2.43 11.17
C MET A 156 0.20 2.76 12.66
N GLU A 157 -1.00 3.11 13.16
CA GLU A 157 -1.23 3.24 14.59
C GLU A 157 -0.96 1.85 15.16
N LEU A 158 0.20 1.72 15.75
CA LEU A 158 0.53 0.55 16.53
C LEU A 158 -0.42 0.51 17.70
N PRO A 159 -1.07 -0.61 17.98
CA PRO A 159 -1.64 -0.77 19.29
C PRO A 159 -0.52 -0.48 20.31
N GLU A 160 -0.79 0.38 21.28
CA GLU A 160 0.01 0.52 22.49
C GLU A 160 -0.10 -0.81 23.30
N ALA A 161 0.37 -1.88 22.74
CA ALA A 161 0.58 -3.10 23.47
C ALA A 161 2.01 -3.04 24.03
N ASP A 162 2.14 -3.37 25.28
CA ASP A 162 3.43 -3.65 25.91
C ASP A 162 4.00 -4.92 25.24
N ILE A 163 4.55 -4.71 24.03
CA ILE A 163 5.05 -5.79 23.20
C ILE A 163 6.35 -6.26 23.81
N SER A 164 6.35 -7.48 24.26
CA SER A 164 7.50 -8.09 24.93
C SER A 164 8.71 -8.20 23.98
N LEU A 165 9.89 -8.26 24.54
CA LEU A 165 11.11 -8.54 23.78
C LEU A 165 11.02 -9.94 23.14
N VAL A 166 10.39 -10.88 23.85
CA VAL A 166 10.14 -12.25 23.39
C VAL A 166 9.31 -12.25 22.09
N ASP A 167 8.22 -11.45 22.03
CA ASP A 167 7.40 -11.36 20.81
C ASP A 167 8.19 -10.82 19.61
N ALA A 168 9.13 -9.90 19.86
CA ALA A 168 10.00 -9.38 18.81
C ALA A 168 10.98 -10.44 18.30
N ILE A 169 11.53 -11.25 19.19
CA ILE A 169 12.42 -12.38 18.86
C ILE A 169 11.66 -13.44 18.05
N GLU A 170 10.49 -13.86 18.54
CA GLU A 170 9.63 -14.84 17.85
C GLU A 170 9.25 -14.36 16.45
N PHE A 171 8.87 -13.08 16.31
CA PHE A 171 8.53 -12.50 15.02
C PHE A 171 9.69 -12.59 14.02
N VAL A 172 10.92 -12.27 14.46
CA VAL A 172 12.09 -12.32 13.59
C VAL A 172 12.44 -13.77 13.23
N GLN A 173 12.35 -14.69 14.19
CA GLN A 173 12.60 -16.12 13.98
C GLN A 173 11.61 -16.70 12.98
N GLU A 174 10.31 -16.48 13.16
CA GLU A 174 9.25 -16.88 12.23
C GLU A 174 9.51 -16.33 10.81
N THR A 175 9.94 -15.08 10.72
CA THR A 175 10.27 -14.46 9.43
C THR A 175 11.40 -15.19 8.71
N LEU A 176 12.45 -15.56 9.44
CA LEU A 176 13.59 -16.30 8.87
C LEU A 176 13.19 -17.71 8.43
N ASP A 177 12.39 -18.41 9.24
CA ASP A 177 11.98 -19.78 9.00
C ASP A 177 11.03 -19.88 7.79
N ASN A 178 10.07 -18.97 7.68
CA ASN A 178 9.12 -18.94 6.55
C ASN A 178 9.76 -18.47 5.23
N ALA A 179 10.80 -17.65 5.29
CA ALA A 179 11.51 -17.23 4.08
C ALA A 179 12.47 -18.29 3.53
N ALA A 180 12.99 -19.18 4.38
CA ALA A 180 13.98 -20.17 3.99
C ALA A 180 13.52 -21.11 2.87
N PRO A 181 12.31 -21.73 2.92
CA PRO A 181 11.81 -22.58 1.84
C PRO A 181 11.55 -21.81 0.54
N ILE A 182 11.10 -20.54 0.62
CA ILE A 182 10.87 -19.70 -0.56
C ILE A 182 12.21 -19.47 -1.30
N TYR A 183 13.26 -19.16 -0.56
CA TYR A 183 14.60 -18.98 -1.11
C TYR A 183 15.15 -20.27 -1.69
N ALA A 184 14.99 -21.40 -0.98
CA ALA A 184 15.47 -22.72 -1.41
C ALA A 184 14.81 -23.19 -2.72
N ASN A 185 13.56 -22.82 -2.96
CA ASN A 185 12.83 -23.11 -4.19
C ASN A 185 13.22 -22.20 -5.37
N GLY A 186 14.14 -21.26 -5.18
CA GLY A 186 14.62 -20.35 -6.23
C GLY A 186 13.68 -19.19 -6.54
N ASP A 187 12.59 -19.01 -5.78
CA ASP A 187 11.66 -17.90 -5.95
C ASP A 187 12.16 -16.65 -5.22
N PHE A 188 13.25 -16.10 -5.74
CA PHE A 188 13.96 -14.98 -5.10
C PHE A 188 13.13 -13.70 -5.05
N LEU A 189 12.26 -13.45 -6.03
CA LEU A 189 11.36 -12.30 -6.02
C LEU A 189 10.34 -12.38 -4.89
N LYS A 190 9.70 -13.56 -4.73
CA LYS A 190 8.76 -13.81 -3.65
C LYS A 190 9.45 -13.73 -2.28
N CYS A 191 10.64 -14.29 -2.16
CA CYS A 191 11.44 -14.22 -0.94
C CYS A 191 11.82 -12.78 -0.58
N TRP A 192 12.25 -11.98 -1.56
CA TRP A 192 12.57 -10.57 -1.39
C TRP A 192 11.36 -9.77 -0.90
N ARG A 193 10.18 -9.95 -1.53
CA ARG A 193 8.92 -9.31 -1.12
C ARG A 193 8.47 -9.74 0.26
N TYR A 194 8.65 -11.02 0.60
CA TYR A 194 8.33 -11.52 1.93
C TYR A 194 9.16 -10.80 3.00
N TYR A 195 10.49 -10.70 2.82
CA TYR A 195 11.34 -9.96 3.76
C TYR A 195 11.00 -8.46 3.81
N GLU A 196 10.64 -7.86 2.70
CA GLU A 196 10.23 -6.47 2.66
C GLU A 196 8.97 -6.25 3.52
N LYS A 197 7.92 -7.03 3.29
CA LYS A 197 6.68 -7.00 4.08
C LYS A 197 6.97 -7.16 5.57
N ARG A 198 7.65 -8.22 5.95
CA ARG A 198 7.96 -8.51 7.35
C ARG A 198 8.86 -7.43 7.99
N GLY A 199 9.72 -6.81 7.22
CA GLY A 199 10.56 -5.70 7.68
C GLY A 199 9.74 -4.46 8.05
N TYR A 200 8.76 -4.09 7.24
CA TYR A 200 7.84 -3.00 7.58
C TYR A 200 6.96 -3.35 8.78
N GLU A 201 6.45 -4.58 8.86
CA GLU A 201 5.70 -5.06 10.04
C GLU A 201 6.56 -4.99 11.31
N PHE A 202 7.82 -5.41 11.22
CA PHE A 202 8.76 -5.32 12.34
C PHE A 202 8.99 -3.88 12.78
N LEU A 203 9.32 -2.98 11.84
CA LEU A 203 9.52 -1.56 12.15
C LEU A 203 8.27 -0.95 12.78
N SER A 204 7.10 -1.33 12.30
CA SER A 204 5.86 -0.82 12.82
C SER A 204 5.58 -1.26 14.26
N LYS A 205 5.89 -2.51 14.62
CA LYS A 205 5.57 -3.10 15.92
C LYS A 205 6.72 -3.03 16.93
N TYR A 206 7.95 -3.17 16.46
CA TYR A 206 9.11 -3.48 17.31
C TYR A 206 10.27 -2.47 17.15
N GLU A 207 10.08 -1.35 16.43
CA GLU A 207 11.15 -0.35 16.22
C GLU A 207 11.79 0.10 17.54
N THR A 208 10.99 0.25 18.60
CA THR A 208 11.46 0.64 19.92
C THR A 208 12.45 -0.34 20.53
N LYS A 209 12.34 -1.64 20.19
CA LYS A 209 13.23 -2.69 20.69
C LYS A 209 14.65 -2.62 20.11
N ILE A 210 14.83 -1.93 18.98
CA ILE A 210 16.16 -1.72 18.35
C ILE A 210 16.63 -0.27 18.43
N ASN A 211 15.90 0.62 19.12
CA ASN A 211 16.24 2.05 19.22
C ASN A 211 17.56 2.33 19.95
N SER A 212 18.00 1.43 20.84
CA SER A 212 19.28 1.54 21.54
C SER A 212 20.50 1.37 20.60
N SER A 213 20.32 0.80 19.41
CA SER A 213 21.36 0.67 18.38
C SER A 213 21.03 1.52 17.15
N SER A 214 21.57 2.74 17.10
CA SER A 214 21.38 3.64 15.95
C SER A 214 21.90 3.04 14.63
N THR A 215 22.99 2.28 14.70
CA THR A 215 23.57 1.60 13.52
C THR A 215 22.64 0.52 13.01
N LEU A 216 22.22 -0.41 13.88
CA LEU A 216 21.34 -1.52 13.51
C LEU A 216 20.01 -1.00 12.94
N ARG A 217 19.41 0.00 13.60
CA ARG A 217 18.17 0.65 13.14
C ARG A 217 18.32 1.26 11.75
N SER A 218 19.41 1.99 11.51
CA SER A 218 19.65 2.63 10.20
C SER A 218 19.96 1.60 9.11
N GLU A 219 20.71 0.55 9.41
CA GLU A 219 20.98 -0.55 8.49
C GLU A 219 19.70 -1.33 8.16
N PHE A 220 18.88 -1.63 9.16
CA PHE A 220 17.60 -2.32 8.97
C PHE A 220 16.66 -1.48 8.10
N LYS A 221 16.45 -0.21 8.44
CA LYS A 221 15.63 0.71 7.63
C LYS A 221 16.14 0.80 6.19
N ARG A 222 17.43 0.97 6.00
CA ARG A 222 18.03 1.02 4.66
C ARG A 222 17.78 -0.25 3.87
N SER A 223 17.97 -1.43 4.48
CA SER A 223 17.79 -2.72 3.79
C SER A 223 16.34 -2.99 3.39
N ILE A 224 15.37 -2.43 4.13
CA ILE A 224 13.94 -2.61 3.86
C ILE A 224 13.41 -1.54 2.90
N ILE A 225 13.84 -0.27 3.07
CA ILE A 225 13.28 0.89 2.36
C ILE A 225 14.02 1.15 1.04
N ASP A 226 15.29 0.69 0.90
CA ASP A 226 16.13 1.01 -0.26
C ASP A 226 15.59 0.35 -1.53
N ASN A 227 15.04 1.18 -2.39
CA ASN A 227 14.32 0.83 -3.62
C ASN A 227 15.27 0.74 -4.82
N GLN A 228 16.29 -0.09 -4.77
CA GLN A 228 17.13 -0.32 -5.94
C GLN A 228 16.34 -1.08 -7.03
N PRO A 229 16.47 -0.72 -8.31
CA PRO A 229 15.88 -1.48 -9.39
C PRO A 229 16.46 -2.89 -9.38
N VAL A 230 15.59 -3.86 -9.24
CA VAL A 230 15.93 -5.23 -8.85
C VAL A 230 16.41 -6.03 -10.04
N VAL A 231 17.68 -5.98 -10.30
CA VAL A 231 18.33 -6.88 -11.29
C VAL A 231 18.88 -8.16 -10.61
N GLN A 232 18.94 -8.19 -9.26
CA GLN A 232 19.56 -9.30 -8.51
C GLN A 232 18.76 -9.69 -7.26
N PHE A 233 17.52 -10.17 -7.43
CA PHE A 233 16.65 -10.58 -6.31
C PHE A 233 17.28 -11.58 -5.34
N ALA A 234 18.13 -12.49 -5.82
CA ALA A 234 18.81 -13.45 -4.96
C ALA A 234 19.77 -12.77 -3.97
N ALA A 235 20.59 -11.84 -4.44
CA ALA A 235 21.53 -11.10 -3.61
C ALA A 235 20.82 -10.20 -2.60
N GLU A 236 19.75 -9.51 -3.02
CA GLU A 236 18.97 -8.64 -2.15
C GLU A 236 18.15 -9.43 -1.11
N SER A 237 17.59 -10.58 -1.45
CA SER A 237 16.94 -11.47 -0.49
C SER A 237 17.93 -11.98 0.55
N TRP A 238 19.16 -12.33 0.15
CA TRP A 238 20.21 -12.76 1.06
C TRP A 238 20.66 -11.63 2.00
N LYS A 239 20.79 -10.40 1.49
CA LYS A 239 21.11 -9.21 2.28
C LYS A 239 20.05 -8.92 3.33
N ARG A 240 18.78 -8.95 2.97
CA ARG A 240 17.65 -8.77 3.91
C ARG A 240 17.61 -9.86 4.97
N ARG A 241 17.83 -11.12 4.59
CA ARG A 241 17.95 -12.22 5.54
C ARG A 241 19.02 -11.97 6.59
N ASN A 242 20.21 -11.50 6.18
CA ASN A 242 21.28 -11.19 7.12
C ASN A 242 20.93 -10.02 8.04
N THR A 243 20.22 -9.02 7.54
CA THR A 243 19.73 -7.91 8.36
C THR A 243 18.76 -8.40 9.45
N PHE A 244 17.81 -9.27 9.12
CA PHE A 244 16.93 -9.90 10.11
C PHE A 244 17.71 -10.74 11.13
N ARG A 245 18.71 -11.49 10.70
CA ARG A 245 19.59 -12.23 11.63
C ARG A 245 20.38 -11.33 12.58
N ASN A 246 20.84 -10.18 12.11
CA ASN A 246 21.51 -9.21 12.97
C ASN A 246 20.55 -8.61 14.00
N VAL A 247 19.29 -8.34 13.61
CA VAL A 247 18.24 -7.92 14.54
C VAL A 247 17.99 -9.01 15.59
N LEU A 248 17.83 -10.26 15.17
CA LEU A 248 17.60 -11.38 16.08
C LEU A 248 18.72 -11.48 17.14
N ARG A 249 19.97 -11.50 16.71
CA ARG A 249 21.14 -11.55 17.63
C ARG A 249 21.17 -10.38 18.60
N PHE A 250 20.80 -9.17 18.12
CA PHE A 250 20.77 -8.00 18.98
C PHE A 250 19.68 -8.12 20.05
N LEU A 251 18.50 -8.62 19.68
CA LEU A 251 17.39 -8.81 20.62
C LEU A 251 17.69 -9.91 21.65
N GLU A 252 18.27 -11.04 21.23
CA GLU A 252 18.65 -12.15 22.10
C GLU A 252 19.69 -11.75 23.17
N VAL A 253 20.50 -10.72 22.93
CA VAL A 253 21.47 -10.20 23.92
C VAL A 253 20.81 -9.29 24.96
N GLN A 254 19.61 -8.75 24.65
CA GLN A 254 18.85 -7.89 25.57
C GLN A 254 17.93 -8.68 26.52
N GLU A 255 17.61 -9.94 26.19
CA GLU A 255 16.85 -10.85 27.04
C GLU A 255 17.72 -11.36 28.22
#